data_8951c7d36b2832afe6d04dd1f8dff658
#
_entry.id   8951c7d36b2832afe6d04dd1f8dff658
#
_cell.length_a   1.000
_cell.length_b   1.000
_cell.length_c   1.000
_cell.angle_alpha   90.00
_cell.angle_beta   90.00
_cell.angle_gamma   90.00
#
_symmetry.space_group_name_H-M   'P 1'
#
loop_
_entity.id
_entity.type
_entity.pdbx_description
1 polymer ?
#
loop_
_entity_poly.entity_id
_entity_poly.type
_entity_poly.pdbx_seq_one_letter_code
_entity_poly.pdbx_strand_id
1 'polypeptide(L)'
;LAVAASSAFPPVLSPVELELEPGQVRAQPGNDLCRAPYTTHVVLTDGGVYDNMGLETVWKRYQTVLVSDAGGKTQPEDDPGEDWARHSLRVLHLVDNQVRSLRKRQVIAAFKDGTRQGAYWGIRTDIDDYQLASAFPGPFARTLELANLPTRLQRMEPEIQERLINWGFAVCDAALRRHVEPGLPKPDGLPYPARGI
;
A
#
# COMPACT_ATOMS: atom_id res chain seq x y z
N LEU A 1 3.36 -19.21 -1.72
CA LEU A 1 2.88 -19.26 -0.33
C LEU A 1 2.92 -17.89 0.34
N ALA A 2 4.09 -17.23 0.46
CA ALA A 2 4.24 -15.94 1.14
C ALA A 2 3.29 -14.85 0.58
N VAL A 3 3.17 -14.75 -0.75
CA VAL A 3 2.24 -13.79 -1.39
C VAL A 3 0.80 -14.10 -1.03
N ALA A 4 0.41 -15.39 -1.03
CA ALA A 4 -0.95 -15.79 -0.65
C ALA A 4 -1.26 -15.45 0.81
N ALA A 5 -0.32 -15.71 1.72
CA ALA A 5 -0.46 -15.34 3.13
C ALA A 5 -0.54 -13.83 3.33
N SER A 6 0.27 -13.06 2.60
CA SER A 6 0.26 -11.58 2.63
C SER A 6 -1.01 -10.95 2.04
N SER A 7 -1.77 -11.71 1.25
CA SER A 7 -3.03 -11.27 0.63
C SER A 7 -4.27 -11.91 1.29
N ALA A 8 -4.07 -12.62 2.40
CA ALA A 8 -5.15 -13.33 3.11
C ALA A 8 -5.94 -12.37 4.01
N PHE A 9 -6.69 -11.46 3.38
CA PHE A 9 -7.51 -10.50 4.12
C PHE A 9 -8.79 -11.14 4.67
N PRO A 10 -9.11 -10.93 5.96
CA PRO A 10 -10.32 -11.49 6.55
C PRO A 10 -11.58 -10.83 5.96
N PRO A 11 -12.76 -11.51 6.04
CA PRO A 11 -12.95 -12.82 6.67
C PRO A 11 -12.77 -14.03 5.74
N VAL A 12 -12.68 -13.80 4.41
CA VAL A 12 -12.84 -14.88 3.42
C VAL A 12 -11.53 -15.60 3.11
N LEU A 13 -10.42 -14.88 3.06
CA LEU A 13 -9.10 -15.38 2.65
C LEU A 13 -8.20 -15.73 3.84
N SER A 14 -8.60 -15.40 5.05
CA SER A 14 -7.89 -15.64 6.30
C SER A 14 -8.62 -16.69 7.13
N PRO A 15 -7.92 -17.48 7.95
CA PRO A 15 -6.46 -17.52 8.13
C PRO A 15 -5.73 -18.37 7.06
N VAL A 16 -4.41 -18.17 6.96
CA VAL A 16 -3.48 -19.09 6.31
C VAL A 16 -2.72 -19.83 7.38
N GLU A 17 -2.85 -21.16 7.42
CA GLU A 17 -2.17 -21.99 8.40
C GLU A 17 -0.94 -22.67 7.78
N LEU A 18 0.17 -22.63 8.51
CA LEU A 18 1.44 -23.24 8.09
C LEU A 18 1.93 -24.18 9.17
N GLU A 19 2.18 -25.42 8.77
CA GLU A 19 2.93 -26.37 9.59
C GLU A 19 4.41 -26.25 9.23
N LEU A 20 5.24 -26.04 10.24
CA LEU A 20 6.69 -25.89 10.11
C LEU A 20 7.41 -26.99 10.89
N GLU A 21 8.50 -27.48 10.31
CA GLU A 21 9.35 -28.42 11.02
C GLU A 21 10.11 -27.73 12.17
N PRO A 22 10.30 -28.42 13.30
CA PRO A 22 11.08 -27.88 14.40
C PRO A 22 12.48 -27.41 13.94
N GLY A 23 12.84 -26.18 14.29
CA GLY A 23 14.12 -25.57 13.93
C GLY A 23 14.14 -24.77 12.63
N GLN A 24 13.07 -24.76 11.84
CA GLN A 24 12.97 -23.86 10.67
C GLN A 24 12.87 -22.38 11.08
N VAL A 25 12.32 -22.10 12.25
CA VAL A 25 12.25 -20.74 12.79
C VAL A 25 13.45 -20.49 13.68
N ARG A 26 14.24 -19.45 13.35
CA ARG A 26 15.37 -19.05 14.19
C ARG A 26 14.86 -18.25 15.39
N ALA A 27 15.21 -18.70 16.59
CA ALA A 27 14.95 -17.94 17.81
C ALA A 27 15.69 -16.60 17.79
N GLN A 28 14.98 -15.54 18.18
CA GLN A 28 15.56 -14.23 18.40
C GLN A 28 15.44 -13.88 19.90
N PRO A 29 16.52 -13.47 20.57
CA PRO A 29 16.48 -13.08 21.95
C PRO A 29 15.41 -12.00 22.21
N GLY A 30 14.63 -12.18 23.27
CA GLY A 30 13.57 -11.23 23.64
C GLY A 30 12.26 -11.34 22.83
N ASN A 31 12.11 -12.38 22.00
CA ASN A 31 10.87 -12.65 21.30
C ASN A 31 10.09 -13.81 21.95
N ASP A 32 8.98 -13.48 22.59
CA ASP A 32 8.12 -14.42 23.32
C ASP A 32 7.47 -15.48 22.43
N LEU A 33 7.40 -15.23 21.10
CA LEU A 33 6.81 -16.12 20.12
C LEU A 33 7.81 -17.18 19.57
N CYS A 34 9.09 -17.14 20.00
CA CYS A 34 10.08 -18.13 19.56
C CYS A 34 9.97 -19.47 20.28
N ARG A 35 8.77 -20.01 20.45
CA ARG A 35 8.47 -21.30 21.09
C ARG A 35 7.25 -21.96 20.44
N ALA A 36 7.11 -23.26 20.61
CA ALA A 36 5.89 -23.94 20.21
C ALA A 36 4.67 -23.40 20.99
N PRO A 37 3.49 -23.33 20.37
CA PRO A 37 3.17 -23.74 19.00
C PRO A 37 3.56 -22.71 17.91
N TYR A 38 3.96 -21.49 18.26
CA TYR A 38 4.19 -20.39 17.33
C TYR A 38 5.33 -20.61 16.32
N THR A 39 6.20 -21.60 16.58
CA THR A 39 7.30 -22.00 15.69
C THR A 39 7.03 -23.26 14.91
N THR A 40 5.90 -23.93 15.16
CA THR A 40 5.53 -25.18 14.48
C THR A 40 4.16 -25.10 13.79
N HIS A 41 3.21 -24.40 14.39
CA HIS A 41 1.90 -24.15 13.79
C HIS A 41 1.67 -22.63 13.74
N VAL A 42 1.84 -22.05 12.54
CA VAL A 42 1.78 -20.59 12.35
C VAL A 42 0.49 -20.21 11.65
N VAL A 43 -0.30 -19.39 12.29
CA VAL A 43 -1.56 -18.86 11.75
C VAL A 43 -1.34 -17.41 11.31
N LEU A 44 -1.50 -17.15 10.03
CA LEU A 44 -1.21 -15.86 9.42
C LEU A 44 -2.49 -15.21 8.86
N THR A 45 -2.48 -13.91 8.82
CA THR A 45 -3.44 -13.08 8.09
C THR A 45 -2.72 -12.02 7.27
N ASP A 46 -3.44 -11.31 6.41
CA ASP A 46 -2.92 -10.18 5.67
C ASP A 46 -2.26 -9.17 6.63
N GLY A 47 -1.04 -8.78 6.32
CA GLY A 47 -0.30 -7.77 7.09
C GLY A 47 -0.99 -6.41 7.13
N GLY A 48 -1.83 -6.13 6.13
CA GLY A 48 -2.65 -4.93 6.06
C GLY A 48 -3.64 -4.78 7.21
N VAL A 49 -4.03 -5.88 7.86
CA VAL A 49 -4.88 -5.84 9.07
C VAL A 49 -4.20 -5.06 10.20
N TYR A 50 -2.89 -5.15 10.30
CA TYR A 50 -2.10 -4.43 11.31
C TYR A 50 -1.53 -3.11 10.77
N ASP A 51 -0.90 -3.14 9.61
CA ASP A 51 -0.21 -1.99 9.02
C ASP A 51 -0.22 -2.06 7.48
N ASN A 52 -1.31 -1.62 6.88
CA ASN A 52 -1.54 -1.70 5.43
C ASN A 52 -0.51 -0.92 4.59
N MET A 53 0.21 0.02 5.18
CA MET A 53 1.27 0.79 4.52
C MET A 53 2.67 0.22 4.78
N GLY A 54 2.81 -0.80 5.63
CA GLY A 54 4.10 -1.40 6.00
C GLY A 54 5.06 -0.45 6.73
N LEU A 55 4.53 0.60 7.34
CA LEU A 55 5.34 1.67 7.95
C LEU A 55 6.06 1.24 9.21
N GLU A 56 5.46 0.39 10.03
CA GLU A 56 6.00 0.01 11.34
C GLU A 56 7.42 -0.57 11.23
N THR A 57 7.66 -1.35 10.19
CA THR A 57 8.95 -1.99 9.95
C THR A 57 10.05 -0.99 9.62
N VAL A 58 9.75 0.02 8.82
CA VAL A 58 10.72 1.01 8.35
C VAL A 58 10.84 2.20 9.30
N TRP A 59 9.74 2.55 9.98
CA TRP A 59 9.65 3.74 10.83
C TRP A 59 10.63 3.75 11.98
N LYS A 60 10.90 2.59 12.57
CA LYS A 60 11.83 2.43 13.70
C LYS A 60 13.29 2.39 13.28
N ARG A 61 13.60 2.20 11.99
CA ARG A 61 14.94 1.87 11.52
C ARG A 61 15.58 2.89 10.60
N TYR A 62 14.76 3.64 9.87
CA TYR A 62 15.25 4.49 8.78
C TYR A 62 14.80 5.93 8.94
N GLN A 63 15.71 6.85 8.62
CA GLN A 63 15.43 8.29 8.60
C GLN A 63 14.71 8.71 7.32
N THR A 64 15.09 8.12 6.20
CA THR A 64 14.44 8.36 4.91
C THR A 64 13.44 7.26 4.62
N VAL A 65 12.19 7.63 4.35
CA VAL A 65 11.07 6.70 4.13
C VAL A 65 10.33 7.07 2.84
N LEU A 66 10.18 6.09 1.96
CA LEU A 66 9.42 6.22 0.72
C LEU A 66 8.12 5.43 0.87
N VAL A 67 6.99 6.09 0.65
CA VAL A 67 5.67 5.49 0.89
C VAL A 67 4.82 5.52 -0.37
N SER A 68 4.45 4.33 -0.84
CA SER A 68 3.51 4.13 -1.94
C SER A 68 2.17 3.64 -1.37
N ASP A 69 1.08 4.36 -1.65
CA ASP A 69 -0.26 4.05 -1.17
C ASP A 69 -1.21 3.77 -2.35
N ALA A 70 -1.46 2.51 -2.62
CA ALA A 70 -2.44 2.05 -3.61
C ALA A 70 -3.84 1.84 -3.04
N GLY A 71 -4.07 2.20 -1.78
CA GLY A 71 -5.33 1.94 -1.09
C GLY A 71 -6.52 2.69 -1.66
N GLY A 72 -7.63 1.98 -1.84
CA GLY A 72 -8.90 2.54 -2.26
C GLY A 72 -9.48 3.53 -1.23
N LYS A 73 -10.40 4.38 -1.64
CA LYS A 73 -11.21 5.21 -0.75
C LYS A 73 -12.51 4.48 -0.42
N THR A 74 -12.86 4.41 0.85
CA THR A 74 -14.18 3.92 1.26
C THR A 74 -15.28 4.77 0.62
N GLN A 75 -16.18 4.13 -0.12
CA GLN A 75 -17.30 4.79 -0.75
C GLN A 75 -18.48 4.91 0.22
N PRO A 76 -19.29 5.96 0.10
CA PRO A 76 -20.60 6.00 0.74
C PRO A 76 -21.44 4.78 0.31
N GLU A 77 -22.26 4.30 1.18
CA GLU A 77 -23.20 3.20 0.95
C GLU A 77 -24.56 3.65 1.45
N ASP A 78 -25.50 3.82 0.54
CA ASP A 78 -26.82 4.40 0.86
C ASP A 78 -27.71 3.40 1.60
N ASP A 79 -27.46 2.08 1.40
CA ASP A 79 -28.20 0.99 2.01
C ASP A 79 -27.22 -0.06 2.59
N PRO A 80 -26.59 0.22 3.74
CA PRO A 80 -25.65 -0.71 4.35
C PRO A 80 -26.38 -1.96 4.85
N GLY A 81 -25.82 -3.14 4.59
CA GLY A 81 -26.40 -4.41 5.01
C GLY A 81 -26.65 -4.48 6.50
N GLU A 82 -27.88 -4.88 6.91
CA GLU A 82 -28.30 -4.95 8.29
C GLU A 82 -27.89 -6.27 8.98
N ASP A 83 -27.52 -7.29 8.20
CA ASP A 83 -27.05 -8.54 8.79
C ASP A 83 -25.66 -8.40 9.42
N TRP A 84 -25.42 -9.19 10.47
CA TRP A 84 -24.19 -9.08 11.27
C TRP A 84 -22.92 -9.29 10.45
N ALA A 85 -22.94 -10.12 9.40
CA ALA A 85 -21.75 -10.45 8.62
C ALA A 85 -21.37 -9.28 7.71
N ARG A 86 -22.32 -8.74 6.93
CA ARG A 86 -22.07 -7.57 6.07
C ARG A 86 -21.73 -6.34 6.90
N HIS A 87 -22.44 -6.14 8.02
CA HIS A 87 -22.17 -5.03 8.90
C HIS A 87 -20.77 -5.13 9.52
N SER A 88 -20.35 -6.30 10.01
CA SER A 88 -19.01 -6.52 10.55
C SER A 88 -17.92 -6.28 9.50
N LEU A 89 -18.12 -6.74 8.27
CA LEU A 89 -17.21 -6.48 7.15
C LEU A 89 -17.11 -4.98 6.85
N ARG A 90 -18.23 -4.28 6.85
CA ARG A 90 -18.27 -2.82 6.66
C ARG A 90 -17.48 -2.10 7.75
N VAL A 91 -17.69 -2.48 9.01
CA VAL A 91 -16.95 -1.92 10.15
C VAL A 91 -15.46 -2.17 10.03
N LEU A 92 -15.04 -3.39 9.63
CA LEU A 92 -13.65 -3.72 9.40
C LEU A 92 -13.01 -2.81 8.33
N HIS A 93 -13.70 -2.56 7.22
CA HIS A 93 -13.26 -1.64 6.18
C HIS A 93 -13.14 -0.19 6.68
N LEU A 94 -14.08 0.25 7.53
CA LEU A 94 -14.00 1.60 8.12
C LEU A 94 -12.82 1.73 9.08
N VAL A 95 -12.55 0.71 9.90
CA VAL A 95 -11.38 0.68 10.79
C VAL A 95 -10.07 0.70 10.01
N ASP A 96 -9.94 -0.15 8.96
CA ASP A 96 -8.77 -0.15 8.09
C ASP A 96 -8.53 1.23 7.44
N ASN A 97 -9.58 1.82 6.89
CA ASN A 97 -9.49 3.15 6.29
C ASN A 97 -9.10 4.23 7.31
N GLN A 98 -9.58 4.14 8.55
CA GLN A 98 -9.21 5.06 9.64
C GLN A 98 -7.72 4.91 9.99
N VAL A 99 -7.23 3.68 10.18
CA VAL A 99 -5.82 3.41 10.50
C VAL A 99 -4.91 3.95 9.38
N ARG A 100 -5.23 3.65 8.12
CA ARG A 100 -4.48 4.14 6.96
C ARG A 100 -4.46 5.68 6.92
N SER A 101 -5.59 6.32 7.16
CA SER A 101 -5.68 7.80 7.20
C SER A 101 -4.83 8.40 8.32
N LEU A 102 -4.78 7.76 9.49
CA LEU A 102 -3.93 8.17 10.61
C LEU A 102 -2.45 8.01 10.27
N ARG A 103 -2.05 6.87 9.69
CA ARG A 103 -0.68 6.61 9.26
C ARG A 103 -0.23 7.60 8.19
N LYS A 104 -1.07 7.89 7.19
CA LYS A 104 -0.79 8.92 6.19
C LYS A 104 -0.52 10.28 6.84
N ARG A 105 -1.39 10.72 7.75
CA ARG A 105 -1.18 11.99 8.48
C ARG A 105 0.11 12.00 9.28
N GLN A 106 0.46 10.90 9.94
CA GLN A 106 1.71 10.73 10.67
C GLN A 106 2.93 10.91 9.75
N VAL A 107 2.93 10.24 8.59
CA VAL A 107 4.02 10.36 7.59
C VAL A 107 4.16 11.80 7.10
N ILE A 108 3.06 12.41 6.67
CA ILE A 108 3.08 13.77 6.13
C ILE A 108 3.49 14.80 7.20
N ALA A 109 3.03 14.63 8.44
CA ALA A 109 3.46 15.48 9.55
C ALA A 109 4.98 15.37 9.78
N ALA A 110 5.51 14.15 9.84
CA ALA A 110 6.93 13.89 10.05
C ALA A 110 7.83 14.44 8.92
N PHE A 111 7.34 14.46 7.67
CA PHE A 111 8.05 15.12 6.57
C PHE A 111 8.02 16.63 6.69
N LYS A 112 6.89 17.21 7.14
CA LYS A 112 6.74 18.65 7.32
C LYS A 112 7.55 19.22 8.49
N ASP A 113 7.64 18.48 9.58
CA ASP A 113 8.39 18.89 10.78
C ASP A 113 9.87 18.50 10.74
N GLY A 114 10.31 17.76 9.70
CA GLY A 114 11.69 17.35 9.48
C GLY A 114 12.17 16.18 10.34
N THR A 115 11.29 15.55 11.12
CA THR A 115 11.65 14.35 11.92
C THR A 115 11.91 13.14 11.05
N ARG A 116 11.41 13.14 9.81
CA ARG A 116 11.73 12.17 8.76
C ARG A 116 11.91 12.89 7.43
N GLN A 117 12.63 12.22 6.53
CA GLN A 117 12.79 12.63 5.14
C GLN A 117 12.15 11.60 4.22
N GLY A 118 11.80 11.98 3.01
CA GLY A 118 11.27 11.06 2.03
C GLY A 118 10.14 11.62 1.20
N ALA A 119 9.36 10.73 0.63
CA ALA A 119 8.21 11.09 -0.18
C ALA A 119 7.04 10.14 0.06
N TYR A 120 5.84 10.69 -0.09
CA TYR A 120 4.59 9.93 -0.11
C TYR A 120 3.91 10.18 -1.45
N TRP A 121 3.47 9.12 -2.09
CA TRP A 121 2.60 9.19 -3.26
C TRP A 121 1.50 8.14 -3.17
N GLY A 122 0.37 8.44 -3.73
CA GLY A 122 -0.77 7.54 -3.74
C GLY A 122 -1.39 7.42 -5.12
N ILE A 123 -2.15 6.34 -5.33
CA ILE A 123 -2.87 6.12 -6.59
C ILE A 123 -3.83 7.27 -6.93
N ARG A 124 -4.29 8.03 -5.90
CA ARG A 124 -5.18 9.19 -6.02
C ARG A 124 -4.47 10.54 -5.94
N THR A 125 -3.15 10.55 -6.01
CA THR A 125 -2.39 11.80 -6.02
C THR A 125 -2.68 12.55 -7.33
N ASP A 126 -2.89 13.85 -7.25
CA ASP A 126 -2.81 14.71 -8.42
C ASP A 126 -1.34 15.03 -8.68
N ILE A 127 -0.83 14.69 -9.86
CA ILE A 127 0.59 14.90 -10.18
C ILE A 127 0.95 16.39 -10.22
N ASP A 128 -0.01 17.25 -10.51
CA ASP A 128 0.16 18.70 -10.55
C ASP A 128 0.42 19.29 -9.15
N ASP A 129 0.02 18.60 -8.08
CA ASP A 129 0.33 19.00 -6.69
C ASP A 129 1.84 19.06 -6.41
N TYR A 130 2.65 18.31 -7.16
CA TYR A 130 4.11 18.39 -7.04
C TYR A 130 4.72 19.65 -7.66
N GLN A 131 3.96 20.39 -8.47
CA GLN A 131 4.42 21.63 -9.14
C GLN A 131 5.76 21.43 -9.88
N LEU A 132 5.90 20.31 -10.59
CA LEU A 132 7.09 19.89 -11.31
C LEU A 132 6.82 19.98 -12.82
N ALA A 133 7.27 21.07 -13.45
CA ALA A 133 7.02 21.32 -14.87
C ALA A 133 7.52 20.19 -15.81
N SER A 134 8.49 19.40 -15.36
CA SER A 134 9.04 18.27 -16.09
C SER A 134 8.38 16.93 -15.74
N ALA A 135 7.29 16.91 -14.95
CA ALA A 135 6.56 15.67 -14.67
C ALA A 135 6.01 15.03 -15.94
N PHE A 136 5.80 13.71 -15.90
CA PHE A 136 5.04 13.05 -16.96
C PHE A 136 3.59 13.52 -16.95
N PRO A 137 2.93 13.66 -18.12
CA PRO A 137 1.54 14.05 -18.14
C PRO A 137 0.66 12.94 -17.54
N GLY A 138 -0.13 13.29 -16.55
CA GLY A 138 -1.07 12.37 -15.88
C GLY A 138 -2.36 13.11 -15.52
N PRO A 139 -3.26 13.37 -16.52
CA PRO A 139 -4.49 14.09 -16.26
C PRO A 139 -5.30 13.44 -15.13
N PHE A 140 -5.62 14.20 -14.09
CA PHE A 140 -6.23 13.67 -12.85
C PHE A 140 -7.50 12.83 -13.12
N ALA A 141 -8.33 13.22 -14.08
CA ALA A 141 -9.51 12.45 -14.44
C ALA A 141 -9.16 11.01 -14.87
N ARG A 142 -8.10 10.83 -15.67
CA ARG A 142 -7.64 9.51 -16.14
C ARG A 142 -6.99 8.69 -15.05
N THR A 143 -6.16 9.31 -14.20
CA THR A 143 -5.54 8.62 -13.07
C THR A 143 -6.58 8.23 -12.02
N LEU A 144 -7.65 9.01 -11.88
CA LEU A 144 -8.76 8.67 -11.00
C LEU A 144 -9.56 7.45 -11.50
N GLU A 145 -9.64 7.21 -12.81
CA GLU A 145 -10.20 5.96 -13.36
C GLU A 145 -9.41 4.75 -12.85
N LEU A 146 -8.07 4.82 -12.91
CA LEU A 146 -7.19 3.77 -12.38
C LEU A 146 -7.36 3.58 -10.87
N ALA A 147 -7.50 4.68 -10.14
CA ALA A 147 -7.70 4.65 -8.69
C ALA A 147 -9.06 4.08 -8.25
N ASN A 148 -10.02 4.02 -9.16
CA ASN A 148 -11.35 3.46 -8.92
C ASN A 148 -11.49 2.00 -9.40
N LEU A 149 -10.44 1.40 -9.95
CA LEU A 149 -10.44 -0.01 -10.30
C LEU A 149 -10.71 -0.86 -9.05
N PRO A 150 -11.67 -1.79 -9.11
CA PRO A 150 -11.97 -2.63 -7.96
C PRO A 150 -10.83 -3.61 -7.70
N THR A 151 -10.49 -3.82 -6.43
CA THR A 151 -9.57 -4.87 -6.02
C THR A 151 -10.26 -6.22 -6.19
N ARG A 152 -9.74 -7.07 -7.08
CA ARG A 152 -10.28 -8.39 -7.38
C ARG A 152 -9.14 -9.40 -7.57
N LEU A 153 -9.32 -10.61 -7.06
CA LEU A 153 -8.39 -11.73 -7.29
C LEU A 153 -8.68 -12.38 -8.66
N GLN A 154 -8.50 -11.63 -9.73
CA GLN A 154 -8.68 -12.10 -11.10
C GLN A 154 -7.60 -11.52 -12.00
N ARG A 155 -7.40 -12.16 -13.15
CA ARG A 155 -6.50 -11.63 -14.18
C ARG A 155 -6.99 -10.25 -14.64
N MET A 156 -6.06 -9.30 -14.69
CA MET A 156 -6.29 -7.96 -15.22
C MET A 156 -5.86 -7.88 -16.68
N GLU A 157 -6.58 -7.12 -17.48
CA GLU A 157 -6.21 -6.89 -18.87
C GLU A 157 -4.84 -6.19 -18.98
N PRO A 158 -3.98 -6.61 -19.92
CA PRO A 158 -2.63 -6.07 -20.05
C PRO A 158 -2.59 -4.55 -20.20
N GLU A 159 -3.53 -3.97 -20.92
CA GLU A 159 -3.61 -2.52 -21.12
C GLU A 159 -3.81 -1.79 -19.78
N ILE A 160 -4.67 -2.30 -18.91
CA ILE A 160 -4.92 -1.71 -17.58
C ILE A 160 -3.68 -1.87 -16.71
N GLN A 161 -3.00 -3.04 -16.76
CA GLN A 161 -1.76 -3.27 -16.03
C GLN A 161 -0.67 -2.28 -16.45
N GLU A 162 -0.48 -2.11 -17.75
CA GLU A 162 0.54 -1.21 -18.33
C GLU A 162 0.28 0.25 -17.93
N ARG A 163 -0.98 0.70 -17.95
CA ARG A 163 -1.37 2.05 -17.48
C ARG A 163 -1.13 2.22 -15.98
N LEU A 164 -1.45 1.23 -15.15
CA LEU A 164 -1.17 1.27 -13.71
C LEU A 164 0.34 1.35 -13.43
N ILE A 165 1.16 0.60 -14.17
CA ILE A 165 2.61 0.64 -14.06
C ILE A 165 3.14 2.03 -14.45
N ASN A 166 2.67 2.57 -15.57
CA ASN A 166 3.03 3.91 -16.02
C ASN A 166 2.65 4.97 -15.00
N TRP A 167 1.45 4.87 -14.41
CA TRP A 167 1.00 5.82 -13.39
C TRP A 167 1.85 5.73 -12.12
N GLY A 168 2.08 4.52 -11.60
CA GLY A 168 2.93 4.31 -10.43
C GLY A 168 4.34 4.84 -10.64
N PHE A 169 4.92 4.62 -11.82
CA PHE A 169 6.22 5.15 -12.20
C PHE A 169 6.23 6.69 -12.25
N ALA A 170 5.27 7.30 -12.94
CA ALA A 170 5.20 8.75 -13.13
C ALA A 170 5.03 9.50 -11.80
N VAL A 171 4.13 9.03 -10.93
CA VAL A 171 3.87 9.69 -9.65
C VAL A 171 5.02 9.49 -8.66
N CYS A 172 5.69 8.32 -8.69
CA CYS A 172 6.89 8.06 -7.91
C CYS A 172 8.05 8.96 -8.35
N ASP A 173 8.33 9.05 -9.66
CA ASP A 173 9.34 9.93 -10.20
C ASP A 173 9.14 11.39 -9.79
N ALA A 174 7.92 11.90 -9.94
CA ALA A 174 7.58 13.26 -9.54
C ALA A 174 7.78 13.49 -8.04
N ALA A 175 7.36 12.55 -7.20
CA ALA A 175 7.53 12.63 -5.75
C ALA A 175 9.00 12.63 -5.34
N LEU A 176 9.80 11.75 -5.93
CA LEU A 176 11.24 11.66 -5.64
C LEU A 176 11.98 12.93 -6.04
N ARG A 177 11.77 13.41 -7.27
CA ARG A 177 12.43 14.64 -7.76
C ARG A 177 11.95 15.89 -7.02
N ARG A 178 10.73 15.90 -6.50
CA ARG A 178 10.23 17.05 -5.74
C ARG A 178 10.72 17.08 -4.30
N HIS A 179 10.76 15.93 -3.62
CA HIS A 179 10.89 15.89 -2.16
C HIS A 179 12.15 15.21 -1.64
N VAL A 180 12.80 14.38 -2.43
CA VAL A 180 13.95 13.59 -1.98
C VAL A 180 15.24 14.08 -2.61
N GLU A 181 15.29 14.13 -3.94
CA GLU A 181 16.48 14.47 -4.70
C GLU A 181 16.11 15.31 -5.93
N PRO A 182 16.05 16.64 -5.80
CA PRO A 182 15.70 17.53 -6.91
C PRO A 182 16.67 17.46 -8.11
N GLY A 183 17.88 16.94 -7.90
CA GLY A 183 18.89 16.77 -8.94
C GLY A 183 18.74 15.49 -9.79
N LEU A 184 17.78 14.63 -9.46
CA LEU A 184 17.54 13.42 -10.27
C LEU A 184 17.12 13.80 -11.69
N PRO A 185 17.77 13.19 -12.71
CA PRO A 185 17.39 13.40 -14.10
C PRO A 185 15.96 12.88 -14.34
N LYS A 186 15.23 13.58 -15.21
CA LYS A 186 13.96 13.04 -15.71
C LYS A 186 14.23 11.77 -16.49
N PRO A 187 13.49 10.68 -16.26
CA PRO A 187 13.56 9.49 -17.10
C PRO A 187 13.20 9.78 -18.56
N ASP A 188 13.79 9.05 -19.49
CA ASP A 188 13.59 9.24 -20.94
C ASP A 188 12.15 8.97 -21.38
N GLY A 189 11.43 8.08 -20.68
CA GLY A 189 10.05 7.73 -21.01
C GLY A 189 9.36 6.92 -19.93
N LEU A 190 8.09 6.66 -20.17
CA LEU A 190 7.30 5.73 -19.35
C LEU A 190 7.70 4.28 -19.67
N PRO A 191 7.54 3.33 -18.71
CA PRO A 191 7.80 1.90 -18.92
C PRO A 191 7.06 1.31 -20.14
N TYR A 192 5.85 1.78 -20.40
CA TYR A 192 5.02 1.39 -21.54
C TYR A 192 4.63 2.63 -22.37
N PRO A 193 5.53 3.18 -23.21
CA PRO A 193 5.31 4.46 -23.87
C PRO A 193 4.08 4.49 -24.78
N ALA A 194 3.75 3.35 -25.41
CA ALA A 194 2.64 3.22 -26.34
C ALA A 194 1.26 3.32 -25.66
N ARG A 195 1.19 3.20 -24.32
CA ARG A 195 -0.09 3.18 -23.57
C ARG A 195 -0.42 4.51 -22.89
N GLY A 196 0.59 5.30 -22.52
CA GLY A 196 0.38 6.49 -21.71
C GLY A 196 -0.15 6.17 -20.30
N ILE A 197 -0.86 7.12 -19.70
CA ILE A 197 -1.50 7.01 -18.38
C ILE A 197 -3.02 7.10 -18.51
#